data_02e8ded6ba1dc6c62f161a765d0304ac
#
_entry.id   02e8ded6ba1dc6c62f161a765d0304ac
#
_cell.length_a   1.000
_cell.length_b   1.000
_cell.length_c   1.000
_cell.angle_alpha   90.00
_cell.angle_beta   90.00
_cell.angle_gamma   90.00
#
_symmetry.space_group_name_H-M   'P 1'
#
loop_
_entity.id
_entity.type
_entity.pdbx_description
1 polymer ?
#
loop_
_entity_poly.entity_id
_entity_poly.type
_entity_poly.pdbx_seq_one_letter_code
_entity_poly.pdbx_strand_id
1 'polypeptide(L)'
;VFYKSRSGAGSAFVENGKTVKTGKGVPENGWIYQQPFGDSILDDYLSVRGLEQISLAVTGKVWSGKELYGLVKAGNMEAEEVWRRFGADVAAGLLPVLEEYQPDLLLLGGQIAKSFSWFGKELERECEKRKIRIQIETETSGRAMEGLLSQFPEKTQ
;
A
#
# COMPACT_ATOMS: atom_id res chain seq x y z
N VAL A 1 9.69 1.53 -5.37
CA VAL A 1 8.42 0.79 -5.37
C VAL A 1 7.26 1.75 -5.29
N PHE A 2 6.32 1.59 -6.17
CA PHE A 2 5.10 2.37 -6.25
C PHE A 2 3.89 1.44 -6.07
N TYR A 3 3.03 1.76 -5.12
CA TYR A 3 1.78 1.06 -4.87
C TYR A 3 0.62 2.02 -5.08
N LYS A 4 -0.32 1.65 -5.93
CA LYS A 4 -1.54 2.41 -6.19
C LYS A 4 -2.76 1.53 -5.98
N SER A 5 -3.60 1.87 -5.04
CA SER A 5 -4.87 1.20 -4.84
C SER A 5 -6.03 2.10 -5.30
N ARG A 6 -6.75 1.65 -6.31
CA ARG A 6 -8.06 2.19 -6.68
C ARG A 6 -9.11 1.13 -6.40
N SER A 7 -9.39 0.30 -7.40
CA SER A 7 -10.23 -0.89 -7.26
C SER A 7 -9.39 -2.15 -7.03
N GLY A 8 -8.07 -2.07 -7.14
CA GLY A 8 -7.14 -3.17 -6.98
C GLY A 8 -5.74 -2.71 -6.57
N ALA A 9 -4.87 -3.66 -6.24
CA ALA A 9 -3.51 -3.44 -5.79
C ALA A 9 -2.54 -3.32 -6.98
N GLY A 10 -2.50 -2.16 -7.61
CA GLY A 10 -1.55 -1.86 -8.67
C GLY A 10 -0.18 -1.50 -8.12
N SER A 11 0.89 -1.90 -8.83
CA SER A 11 2.26 -1.59 -8.42
C SER A 11 3.17 -1.32 -9.61
N ALA A 12 4.27 -0.62 -9.35
CA ALA A 12 5.38 -0.48 -10.28
C ALA A 12 6.69 -0.38 -9.49
N PHE A 13 7.72 -0.97 -10.04
CA PHE A 13 9.08 -0.89 -9.52
C PHE A 13 9.87 0.06 -10.41
N VAL A 14 10.57 1.01 -9.82
CA VAL A 14 11.27 2.06 -10.57
C VAL A 14 12.71 2.17 -10.07
N GLU A 15 13.65 2.13 -11.01
CA GLU A 15 15.08 2.37 -10.77
C GLU A 15 15.58 3.38 -11.80
N ASN A 16 16.30 4.41 -11.32
CA ASN A 16 16.89 5.42 -12.19
C ASN A 16 15.85 6.07 -13.15
N GLY A 17 14.65 6.33 -12.63
CA GLY A 17 13.57 6.94 -13.40
C GLY A 17 12.89 6.02 -14.41
N LYS A 18 13.26 4.73 -14.46
CA LYS A 18 12.71 3.75 -15.40
C LYS A 18 11.97 2.62 -14.68
N THR A 19 10.88 2.17 -15.27
CA THR A 19 10.15 1.00 -14.77
C THR A 19 10.98 -0.27 -14.92
N VAL A 20 11.07 -1.04 -13.84
CA VAL A 20 11.76 -2.32 -13.78
C VAL A 20 10.71 -3.43 -13.71
N LYS A 21 10.83 -4.43 -14.56
CA LYS A 21 9.85 -5.54 -14.67
C LYS A 21 10.43 -6.88 -14.26
N THR A 22 11.74 -6.95 -14.03
CA THR A 22 12.46 -8.17 -13.66
C THR A 22 13.55 -7.82 -12.67
N GLY A 23 14.03 -8.82 -11.94
CA GLY A 23 15.12 -8.68 -11.01
C GLY A 23 14.81 -9.26 -9.64
N LYS A 24 15.78 -9.21 -8.74
CA LYS A 24 15.63 -9.76 -7.39
C LYS A 24 14.53 -9.03 -6.62
N GLY A 25 13.56 -9.77 -6.12
CA GLY A 25 12.45 -9.21 -5.36
C GLY A 25 11.40 -8.49 -6.20
N VAL A 26 11.54 -8.50 -7.54
CA VAL A 26 10.56 -7.92 -8.46
C VAL A 26 9.68 -9.05 -9.01
N PRO A 27 8.38 -9.06 -8.70
CA PRO A 27 7.44 -10.02 -9.28
C PRO A 27 7.35 -9.85 -10.80
N GLU A 28 6.77 -10.83 -11.48
CA GLU A 28 6.55 -10.79 -12.91
C GLU A 28 5.90 -9.47 -13.34
N ASN A 29 6.49 -8.80 -14.31
CA ASN A 29 6.08 -7.47 -14.80
C ASN A 29 6.07 -6.35 -13.76
N GLY A 30 6.61 -6.58 -12.57
CA GLY A 30 6.53 -5.63 -11.45
C GLY A 30 5.14 -5.56 -10.81
N TRP A 31 4.30 -6.57 -10.99
CA TRP A 31 2.93 -6.61 -10.49
C TRP A 31 2.81 -7.46 -9.24
N ILE A 32 2.53 -6.81 -8.11
CA ILE A 32 2.39 -7.52 -6.82
C ILE A 32 1.00 -8.13 -6.63
N TYR A 33 -0.01 -7.69 -7.35
CA TYR A 33 -1.40 -8.03 -7.08
C TYR A 33 -1.71 -9.54 -7.18
N GLN A 34 -0.96 -10.27 -8.00
CA GLN A 34 -1.13 -11.72 -8.17
C GLN A 34 -0.28 -12.56 -7.21
N GLN A 35 0.52 -11.93 -6.37
CA GLN A 35 1.34 -12.66 -5.41
C GLN A 35 0.46 -13.42 -4.42
N PRO A 36 0.78 -14.68 -4.12
CA PRO A 36 0.04 -15.43 -3.10
C PRO A 36 0.06 -14.73 -1.75
N PHE A 37 -1.09 -14.63 -1.13
CA PHE A 37 -1.22 -14.07 0.20
C PHE A 37 -2.44 -14.68 0.90
N GLY A 38 -2.26 -15.16 2.14
CA GLY A 38 -3.32 -15.85 2.85
C GLY A 38 -3.79 -17.08 2.09
N ASP A 39 -5.07 -17.21 1.90
CA ASP A 39 -5.72 -18.27 1.14
C ASP A 39 -6.03 -17.89 -0.32
N SER A 40 -5.54 -16.75 -0.77
CA SER A 40 -5.84 -16.22 -2.11
C SER A 40 -4.63 -15.44 -2.67
N ILE A 41 -4.85 -14.26 -3.19
CA ILE A 41 -3.84 -13.36 -3.75
C ILE A 41 -3.87 -12.00 -3.05
N LEU A 42 -2.79 -11.27 -3.18
CA LEU A 42 -2.61 -9.98 -2.53
C LEU A 42 -3.74 -8.99 -2.85
N ASP A 43 -4.22 -8.98 -4.09
CA ASP A 43 -5.29 -8.08 -4.54
C ASP A 43 -6.58 -8.24 -3.75
N ASP A 44 -6.89 -9.46 -3.30
CA ASP A 44 -8.10 -9.72 -2.51
C ASP A 44 -8.02 -9.16 -1.09
N TYR A 45 -6.83 -8.90 -0.59
CA TYR A 45 -6.59 -8.37 0.77
C TYR A 45 -6.29 -6.87 0.79
N LEU A 46 -5.51 -6.37 -0.16
CA LEU A 46 -5.01 -4.99 -0.16
C LEU A 46 -5.82 -4.04 -1.04
N SER A 47 -6.94 -4.50 -1.54
CA SER A 47 -7.86 -3.70 -2.36
C SER A 47 -9.06 -3.22 -1.56
N VAL A 48 -9.93 -2.47 -2.25
CA VAL A 48 -11.25 -2.10 -1.70
C VAL A 48 -12.02 -3.34 -1.24
N ARG A 49 -11.94 -4.45 -1.99
CA ARG A 49 -12.61 -5.71 -1.60
C ARG A 49 -12.11 -6.24 -0.26
N GLY A 50 -10.81 -6.20 -0.03
CA GLY A 50 -10.22 -6.63 1.23
C GLY A 50 -10.70 -5.78 2.41
N LEU A 51 -10.73 -4.47 2.23
CA LEU A 51 -11.24 -3.54 3.24
C LEU A 51 -12.72 -3.81 3.55
N GLU A 52 -13.53 -4.01 2.53
CA GLU A 52 -14.95 -4.32 2.68
C GLU A 52 -15.20 -5.64 3.43
N GLN A 53 -14.39 -6.66 3.16
CA GLN A 53 -14.49 -7.93 3.86
C GLN A 53 -14.12 -7.81 5.33
N ILE A 54 -13.09 -7.05 5.66
CA ILE A 54 -12.73 -6.76 7.05
C ILE A 54 -13.86 -5.98 7.73
N SER A 55 -14.41 -4.99 7.06
CA SER A 55 -15.55 -4.22 7.55
C SER A 55 -16.73 -5.14 7.91
N LEU A 56 -17.09 -6.04 7.01
CA LEU A 56 -18.16 -7.00 7.24
C LEU A 56 -17.86 -7.90 8.44
N ALA A 57 -16.64 -8.40 8.56
CA ALA A 57 -16.22 -9.29 9.64
C ALA A 57 -16.25 -8.60 11.01
N VAL A 58 -15.85 -7.34 11.08
CA VAL A 58 -15.74 -6.58 12.34
C VAL A 58 -17.06 -5.94 12.73
N THR A 59 -17.76 -5.31 11.78
CA THR A 59 -18.92 -4.46 12.07
C THR A 59 -20.25 -5.11 11.70
N GLY A 60 -20.27 -6.18 10.93
CA GLY A 60 -21.46 -6.78 10.36
C GLY A 60 -22.01 -6.03 9.14
N LYS A 61 -21.34 -4.98 8.68
CA LYS A 61 -21.72 -4.17 7.52
C LYS A 61 -20.55 -3.93 6.58
N VAL A 62 -20.87 -3.80 5.30
CA VAL A 62 -19.89 -3.43 4.29
C VAL A 62 -19.84 -1.90 4.19
N TRP A 63 -18.90 -1.29 4.91
CA TRP A 63 -18.64 0.13 4.86
C TRP A 63 -17.57 0.43 3.80
N SER A 64 -17.73 1.53 3.06
CA SER A 64 -16.70 2.02 2.15
C SER A 64 -15.51 2.61 2.92
N GLY A 65 -14.37 2.77 2.25
CA GLY A 65 -13.22 3.44 2.84
C GLY A 65 -13.52 4.87 3.31
N LYS A 66 -14.34 5.60 2.55
CA LYS A 66 -14.79 6.95 2.90
C LYS A 66 -15.66 6.95 4.17
N GLU A 67 -16.59 6.01 4.26
CA GLU A 67 -17.45 5.87 5.44
C GLU A 67 -16.64 5.46 6.67
N LEU A 68 -15.74 4.50 6.54
CA LEU A 68 -14.85 4.07 7.61
C LEU A 68 -13.93 5.20 8.09
N TYR A 69 -13.46 6.03 7.16
CA TYR A 69 -12.67 7.21 7.51
C TYR A 69 -13.49 8.20 8.37
N GLY A 70 -14.72 8.47 7.96
CA GLY A 70 -15.63 9.32 8.73
C GLY A 70 -15.94 8.75 10.11
N LEU A 71 -16.22 7.45 10.20
CA LEU A 71 -16.50 6.77 11.45
C LEU A 71 -15.32 6.80 12.42
N VAL A 72 -14.10 6.55 11.94
CA VAL A 72 -12.92 6.56 12.80
C VAL A 72 -12.58 7.97 13.30
N LYS A 73 -12.79 8.98 12.48
CA LYS A 73 -12.65 10.39 12.91
C LYS A 73 -13.66 10.77 13.99
N ALA A 74 -14.82 10.15 13.98
CA ALA A 74 -15.86 10.35 15.01
C ALA A 74 -15.63 9.49 16.26
N GLY A 75 -14.53 8.74 16.34
CA GLY A 75 -14.19 7.93 17.51
C GLY A 75 -14.78 6.53 17.51
N ASN A 76 -15.27 6.03 16.37
CA ASN A 76 -15.85 4.69 16.29
C ASN A 76 -14.76 3.62 16.43
N MET A 77 -14.86 2.81 17.48
CA MET A 77 -13.86 1.78 17.80
C MET A 77 -13.84 0.61 16.82
N GLU A 78 -14.99 0.24 16.26
CA GLU A 78 -15.06 -0.83 15.25
C GLU A 78 -14.37 -0.39 13.95
N ALA A 79 -14.56 0.86 13.53
CA ALA A 79 -13.86 1.41 12.37
C ALA A 79 -12.34 1.46 12.59
N GLU A 80 -11.90 1.80 13.79
CA GLU A 80 -10.48 1.76 14.16
C GLU A 80 -9.91 0.34 14.03
N GLU A 81 -10.64 -0.66 14.50
CA GLU A 81 -10.23 -2.07 14.37
C GLU A 81 -10.18 -2.52 12.90
N VAL A 82 -11.13 -2.08 12.07
CA VAL A 82 -11.10 -2.36 10.63
C VAL A 82 -9.80 -1.84 10.00
N TRP A 83 -9.46 -0.60 10.27
CA TRP A 83 -8.24 -0.01 9.75
C TRP A 83 -6.98 -0.67 10.29
N ARG A 84 -6.99 -1.07 11.55
CA ARG A 84 -5.87 -1.80 12.16
C ARG A 84 -5.62 -3.13 11.45
N ARG A 85 -6.68 -3.91 11.21
CA ARG A 85 -6.57 -5.20 10.49
C ARG A 85 -6.14 -5.02 9.05
N PHE A 86 -6.68 -4.03 8.38
CA PHE A 86 -6.25 -3.69 7.03
C PHE A 86 -4.76 -3.33 6.99
N GLY A 87 -4.30 -2.54 7.93
CA GLY A 87 -2.89 -2.16 8.06
C GLY A 87 -1.96 -3.34 8.31
N ALA A 88 -2.40 -4.31 9.11
CA ALA A 88 -1.64 -5.54 9.33
C ALA A 88 -1.49 -6.34 8.03
N ASP A 89 -2.55 -6.44 7.23
CA ASP A 89 -2.51 -7.12 5.93
C ASP A 89 -1.61 -6.37 4.94
N VAL A 90 -1.66 -5.05 4.91
CA VAL A 90 -0.77 -4.22 4.06
C VAL A 90 0.68 -4.47 4.42
N ALA A 91 1.02 -4.40 5.70
CA ALA A 91 2.39 -4.64 6.17
C ALA A 91 2.87 -6.05 5.82
N ALA A 92 2.06 -7.07 6.12
CA ALA A 92 2.40 -8.46 5.83
C ALA A 92 2.51 -8.72 4.32
N GLY A 93 1.61 -8.14 3.52
CA GLY A 93 1.59 -8.33 2.07
C GLY A 93 2.77 -7.66 1.37
N LEU A 94 3.23 -6.53 1.87
CA LEU A 94 4.38 -5.81 1.30
C LEU A 94 5.73 -6.29 1.85
N LEU A 95 5.73 -7.07 2.92
CA LEU A 95 6.95 -7.52 3.58
C LEU A 95 7.96 -8.19 2.63
N PRO A 96 7.56 -9.11 1.72
CA PRO A 96 8.51 -9.71 0.78
C PRO A 96 9.21 -8.67 -0.10
N VAL A 97 8.50 -7.64 -0.54
CA VAL A 97 9.10 -6.56 -1.33
C VAL A 97 10.11 -5.78 -0.49
N LEU A 98 9.77 -5.47 0.75
CA LEU A 98 10.69 -4.74 1.64
C LEU A 98 11.96 -5.54 1.94
N GLU A 99 11.85 -6.85 2.09
CA GLU A 99 12.96 -7.73 2.42
C GLU A 99 13.82 -8.08 1.21
N GLU A 100 13.20 -8.40 0.08
CA GLU A 100 13.90 -8.91 -1.09
C GLU A 100 14.34 -7.81 -2.06
N TYR A 101 13.47 -6.87 -2.37
CA TYR A 101 13.76 -5.77 -3.27
C TYR A 101 14.54 -4.64 -2.55
N GLN A 102 14.22 -4.40 -1.28
CA GLN A 102 14.84 -3.39 -0.43
C GLN A 102 14.80 -1.99 -1.08
N PRO A 103 13.60 -1.45 -1.31
CA PRO A 103 13.47 -0.12 -1.92
C PRO A 103 14.03 0.97 -1.00
N ASP A 104 14.52 2.07 -1.58
CA ASP A 104 14.88 3.27 -0.81
C ASP A 104 13.63 4.06 -0.43
N LEU A 105 12.61 4.01 -1.27
CA LEU A 105 11.36 4.74 -1.11
C LEU A 105 10.18 3.83 -1.45
N LEU A 106 9.20 3.81 -0.57
CA LEU A 106 7.90 3.22 -0.81
C LEU A 106 6.89 4.36 -1.00
N LEU A 107 6.32 4.45 -2.20
CA LEU A 107 5.33 5.45 -2.52
C LEU A 107 3.95 4.82 -2.55
N LEU A 108 3.05 5.30 -1.69
CA LEU A 108 1.67 4.82 -1.60
C LEU A 108 0.72 5.87 -2.15
N GLY A 109 -0.15 5.45 -3.05
CA GLY A 109 -1.13 6.33 -3.67
C GLY A 109 -2.53 5.75 -3.72
N GLY A 110 -3.49 6.56 -4.14
CA GLY A 110 -4.89 6.19 -4.27
C GLY A 110 -5.76 6.67 -3.12
N GLN A 111 -7.06 6.40 -3.20
CA GLN A 111 -8.03 6.90 -2.23
C GLN A 111 -7.81 6.31 -0.83
N ILE A 112 -7.43 5.02 -0.75
CA ILE A 112 -7.16 4.36 0.53
C ILE A 112 -5.97 5.01 1.25
N ALA A 113 -4.98 5.51 0.51
CA ALA A 113 -3.80 6.16 1.09
C ALA A 113 -4.14 7.38 1.96
N LYS A 114 -5.28 8.02 1.74
CA LYS A 114 -5.76 9.13 2.58
C LYS A 114 -6.00 8.71 4.03
N SER A 115 -6.24 7.44 4.27
CA SER A 115 -6.45 6.87 5.60
C SER A 115 -5.18 6.28 6.21
N PHE A 116 -4.01 6.55 5.64
CA PHE A 116 -2.74 5.96 6.06
C PHE A 116 -2.45 6.18 7.55
N SER A 117 -2.80 7.33 8.09
CA SER A 117 -2.64 7.60 9.53
C SER A 117 -3.38 6.59 10.43
N TRP A 118 -4.41 5.92 9.91
CA TRP A 118 -5.20 4.94 10.64
C TRP A 118 -4.74 3.50 10.41
N PHE A 119 -4.09 3.20 9.30
CA PHE A 119 -3.65 1.83 8.99
C PHE A 119 -2.13 1.66 8.82
N GLY A 120 -1.37 2.73 8.73
CA GLY A 120 0.04 2.68 8.31
C GLY A 120 1.05 2.32 9.39
N LYS A 121 0.66 2.21 10.65
CA LYS A 121 1.57 2.08 11.79
C LYS A 121 2.51 0.87 11.70
N GLU A 122 1.99 -0.30 11.35
CA GLU A 122 2.81 -1.50 11.22
C GLU A 122 3.75 -1.42 10.02
N LEU A 123 3.26 -0.88 8.90
CA LEU A 123 4.09 -0.68 7.71
C LEU A 123 5.22 0.33 7.97
N GLU A 124 4.92 1.43 8.65
CA GLU A 124 5.95 2.39 9.07
C GLU A 124 7.03 1.73 9.91
N ARG A 125 6.63 0.91 10.84
CA ARG A 125 7.55 0.18 11.72
C ARG A 125 8.46 -0.76 10.93
N GLU A 126 7.91 -1.51 9.98
CA GLU A 126 8.69 -2.40 9.13
C GLU A 126 9.63 -1.65 8.19
N CYS A 127 9.20 -0.51 7.67
CA CYS A 127 10.04 0.34 6.83
C CYS A 127 11.16 1.03 7.64
N GLU A 128 10.87 1.48 8.85
CA GLU A 128 11.85 2.11 9.73
C GLU A 128 12.99 1.16 10.08
N LYS A 129 12.69 -0.09 10.39
CA LYS A 129 13.71 -1.13 10.66
C LYS A 129 14.69 -1.31 9.50
N ARG A 130 14.25 -1.04 8.27
CA ARG A 130 15.01 -1.24 7.03
C ARG A 130 15.52 0.05 6.43
N LYS A 131 15.28 1.18 7.08
CA LYS A 131 15.63 2.53 6.59
C LYS A 131 14.99 2.85 5.23
N ILE A 132 13.77 2.37 5.04
CA ILE A 132 12.94 2.65 3.86
C ILE A 132 12.08 3.86 4.16
N ARG A 133 12.10 4.86 3.28
CA ARG A 133 11.22 6.01 3.40
C ARG A 133 9.85 5.70 2.82
N ILE A 134 8.81 6.22 3.48
CA ILE A 134 7.43 6.14 2.97
C ILE A 134 6.97 7.54 2.58
N GLN A 135 6.36 7.65 1.43
CA GLN A 135 5.70 8.86 0.97
C GLN A 135 4.27 8.53 0.56
N ILE A 136 3.34 9.34 1.03
CA ILE A 136 1.92 9.21 0.70
C ILE A 136 1.57 10.25 -0.36
N GLU A 137 0.94 9.78 -1.44
CA GLU A 137 0.46 10.64 -2.52
C GLU A 137 -1.05 10.51 -2.64
N THR A 138 -1.77 11.59 -2.38
CA THR A 138 -3.24 11.61 -2.41
C THR A 138 -3.81 12.08 -3.75
N GLU A 139 -3.00 12.75 -4.58
CA GLU A 139 -3.37 13.16 -5.92
C GLU A 139 -2.77 12.20 -6.95
N THR A 140 -3.59 11.30 -7.46
CA THR A 140 -3.14 10.21 -8.32
C THR A 140 -3.34 10.49 -9.80
N SER A 141 -2.93 11.67 -10.29
CA SER A 141 -2.75 11.85 -11.74
C SER A 141 -1.40 11.22 -12.15
N GLY A 142 -1.31 10.62 -13.32
CA GLY A 142 -0.05 10.08 -13.84
C GLY A 142 1.07 11.12 -13.88
N ARG A 143 0.74 12.39 -14.09
CA ARG A 143 1.69 13.50 -14.09
C ARG A 143 2.27 13.81 -12.72
N ALA A 144 1.46 13.72 -11.65
CA ALA A 144 1.93 13.93 -10.29
C ALA A 144 2.94 12.85 -9.91
N MET A 145 2.73 11.63 -10.37
CA MET A 145 3.63 10.50 -10.13
C MET A 145 4.96 10.63 -10.85
N GLU A 146 4.94 11.02 -12.12
CA GLU A 146 6.14 11.29 -12.91
C GLU A 146 6.95 12.43 -12.28
N GLY A 147 6.29 13.49 -11.84
CA GLY A 147 6.92 14.61 -11.15
C GLY A 147 7.59 14.20 -9.85
N LEU A 148 6.95 13.32 -9.06
CA LEU A 148 7.52 12.79 -7.82
C LEU A 148 8.75 11.91 -8.09
N LEU A 149 8.66 11.03 -9.07
CA LEU A 149 9.78 10.15 -9.43
C LEU A 149 11.00 10.93 -9.93
N SER A 150 10.78 12.06 -10.61
CA SER A 150 11.87 12.93 -11.07
C SER A 150 12.60 13.66 -9.95
N GLN A 151 11.99 13.79 -8.75
CA GLN A 151 12.61 14.41 -7.58
C GLN A 151 13.59 13.47 -6.84
N PHE A 152 13.66 12.21 -7.22
CA PHE A 152 14.60 11.24 -6.67
C PHE A 152 15.65 10.91 -7.72
N PRO A 153 16.69 11.77 -7.87
CA PRO A 153 17.76 11.52 -8.82
C PRO A 153 18.55 10.26 -8.45
N GLU A 154 19.16 9.69 -9.48
CA GLU A 154 20.05 8.54 -9.32
C GLU A 154 21.00 8.76 -8.14
N LYS A 155 21.07 7.78 -7.23
CA LYS A 155 22.23 7.70 -6.38
C LYS A 155 23.43 7.37 -7.28
N THR A 156 24.22 8.33 -7.60
CA THR A 156 25.56 8.09 -8.15
C THR A 156 26.29 7.17 -7.18
N GLN A 157 26.57 5.98 -7.64
CA GLN A 157 27.42 5.06 -6.93
C GLN A 157 28.82 5.66 -6.75
#